data_9a9d4c7a75eb15a68a2e65447ba7da46
#
_entry.id   9a9d4c7a75eb15a68a2e65447ba7da46
#
_cell.length_a   1.000
_cell.length_b   1.000
_cell.length_c   1.000
_cell.angle_alpha   90.00
_cell.angle_beta   90.00
_cell.angle_gamma   90.00
#
_symmetry.space_group_name_H-M   'P 1'
#
loop_
_entity.id
_entity.type
_entity.pdbx_description
1 polymer ?
#
loop_
_entity_poly.entity_id
_entity_poly.type
_entity_poly.pdbx_seq_one_letter_code
_entity_poly.pdbx_strand_id
1 'polypeptide(L)'
;MSIKDTVKGIVFKTYFENVYNEEFVKLRKAAENPRAASEEGLRSILSYAKDTSYGIEHKFSYILEAKNDEELYRRYEQEVKVNDYNDFEKYIDISKHGATNVLIPGKPVLYITTSGTKGKP
;
A
#
# COMPACT_ATOMS: atom_id res chain seq x y z
N MET A 1 37.50 -13.70 14.58
CA MET A 1 36.11 -13.25 14.63
C MET A 1 35.76 -12.90 16.08
N SER A 2 35.38 -11.68 16.34
CA SER A 2 35.09 -11.22 17.72
C SER A 2 33.82 -11.86 18.24
N ILE A 3 33.75 -12.18 19.55
CA ILE A 3 32.54 -12.67 20.24
C ILE A 3 31.36 -11.72 19.96
N LYS A 4 31.63 -10.41 19.90
CA LYS A 4 30.62 -9.39 19.56
C LYS A 4 30.03 -9.57 18.16
N ASP A 5 30.82 -9.99 17.17
CA ASP A 5 30.36 -10.20 15.80
C ASP A 5 29.52 -11.47 15.69
N THR A 6 29.89 -12.51 16.46
CA THR A 6 29.11 -13.74 16.55
C THR A 6 27.74 -13.50 17.20
N VAL A 7 27.69 -12.74 18.30
CA VAL A 7 26.43 -12.40 18.99
C VAL A 7 25.54 -11.55 18.08
N LYS A 8 26.08 -10.54 17.41
CA LYS A 8 25.32 -9.74 16.43
C LYS A 8 24.75 -10.59 15.29
N GLY A 9 25.54 -11.53 14.78
CA GLY A 9 25.11 -12.46 13.73
C GLY A 9 23.96 -13.34 14.19
N ILE A 10 24.02 -13.89 15.42
CA ILE A 10 22.95 -14.72 15.97
C ILE A 10 21.67 -13.89 16.18
N VAL A 11 21.77 -12.71 16.79
CA VAL A 11 20.62 -11.82 17.03
C VAL A 11 19.97 -11.42 15.70
N PHE A 12 20.77 -11.04 14.70
CA PHE A 12 20.27 -10.68 13.37
C PHE A 12 19.57 -11.86 12.70
N LYS A 13 20.19 -13.05 12.74
CA LYS A 13 19.61 -14.27 12.17
C LYS A 13 18.27 -14.63 12.83
N THR A 14 18.22 -14.63 14.17
CA THR A 14 16.99 -14.95 14.91
C THR A 14 15.89 -13.93 14.66
N TYR A 15 16.22 -12.64 14.61
CA TYR A 15 15.27 -11.59 14.24
C TYR A 15 14.73 -11.78 12.83
N PHE A 16 15.62 -12.02 11.87
CA PHE A 16 15.26 -12.20 10.46
C PHE A 16 14.40 -13.46 10.25
N GLU A 17 14.76 -14.57 10.89
CA GLU A 17 13.99 -15.81 10.82
C GLU A 17 12.58 -15.64 11.43
N ASN A 18 12.45 -14.94 12.55
CA ASN A 18 11.14 -14.70 13.18
C ASN A 18 10.25 -13.80 12.29
N VAL A 19 10.78 -12.68 11.79
CA VAL A 19 10.02 -11.78 10.89
C VAL A 19 9.64 -12.51 9.59
N TYR A 20 10.57 -13.29 9.03
CA TYR A 20 10.31 -14.04 7.79
C TYR A 20 9.24 -15.11 7.98
N ASN A 21 9.27 -15.82 9.12
CA ASN A 21 8.29 -16.84 9.45
C ASN A 21 6.89 -16.25 9.63
N GLU A 22 6.75 -15.12 10.31
CA GLU A 22 5.47 -14.44 10.49
C GLU A 22 4.86 -14.01 9.15
N GLU A 23 5.65 -13.38 8.29
CA GLU A 23 5.18 -12.93 6.98
C GLU A 23 4.88 -14.12 6.04
N PHE A 24 5.68 -15.18 6.10
CA PHE A 24 5.42 -16.40 5.34
C PHE A 24 4.12 -17.09 5.77
N VAL A 25 3.85 -17.15 7.07
CA VAL A 25 2.58 -17.69 7.60
C VAL A 25 1.39 -16.84 7.14
N LYS A 26 1.49 -15.52 7.17
CA LYS A 26 0.45 -14.61 6.66
C LYS A 26 0.20 -14.83 5.16
N LEU A 27 1.26 -14.90 4.36
CA LEU A 27 1.17 -15.14 2.92
C LEU A 27 0.51 -16.49 2.62
N ARG A 28 0.90 -17.54 3.33
CA ARG A 28 0.34 -18.87 3.18
C ARG A 28 -1.16 -18.89 3.52
N LYS A 29 -1.54 -18.25 4.62
CA LYS A 29 -2.94 -18.10 5.02
C LYS A 29 -3.74 -17.30 3.99
N ALA A 30 -3.18 -16.24 3.45
CA ALA A 30 -3.80 -15.46 2.38
C ALA A 30 -4.00 -16.30 1.10
N ALA A 31 -3.07 -17.20 0.78
CA ALA A 31 -3.16 -18.11 -0.35
C ALA A 31 -4.24 -19.20 -0.20
N GLU A 32 -4.65 -19.53 1.03
CA GLU A 32 -5.75 -20.47 1.29
C GLU A 32 -7.12 -19.89 0.91
N ASN A 33 -7.28 -18.56 1.02
CA ASN A 33 -8.49 -17.84 0.61
C ASN A 33 -8.11 -16.50 -0.05
N PRO A 34 -7.70 -16.52 -1.33
CA PRO A 34 -7.19 -15.33 -2.01
C PRO A 34 -8.25 -14.23 -2.17
N ARG A 35 -9.53 -14.59 -2.27
CA ARG A 35 -10.62 -13.61 -2.39
C ARG A 35 -10.78 -12.81 -1.10
N ALA A 36 -10.83 -13.48 0.04
CA ALA A 36 -10.91 -12.80 1.33
C ALA A 36 -9.67 -11.96 1.61
N ALA A 37 -8.49 -12.46 1.28
CA ALA A 37 -7.24 -11.70 1.41
C ALA A 37 -7.21 -10.45 0.53
N SER A 38 -7.74 -10.53 -0.69
CA SER A 38 -7.85 -9.38 -1.59
C SER A 38 -8.87 -8.35 -1.08
N GLU A 39 -10.00 -8.78 -0.54
CA GLU A 39 -10.98 -7.90 0.08
C GLU A 39 -10.38 -7.15 1.29
N GLU A 40 -9.73 -7.88 2.19
CA GLU A 40 -9.07 -7.31 3.37
C GLU A 40 -7.99 -6.30 2.95
N GLY A 41 -7.18 -6.65 1.95
CA GLY A 41 -6.17 -5.76 1.38
C GLY A 41 -6.77 -4.49 0.79
N LEU A 42 -7.82 -4.60 -0.02
CA LEU A 42 -8.51 -3.46 -0.59
C LEU A 42 -9.12 -2.56 0.50
N ARG A 43 -9.84 -3.12 1.47
CA ARG A 43 -10.41 -2.36 2.59
C ARG A 43 -9.32 -1.65 3.40
N SER A 44 -8.19 -2.30 3.63
CA SER A 44 -7.05 -1.70 4.34
C SER A 44 -6.48 -0.49 3.61
N ILE A 45 -6.26 -0.60 2.30
CA ILE A 45 -5.75 0.49 1.46
C ILE A 45 -6.74 1.66 1.43
N LEU A 46 -8.01 1.38 1.18
CA LEU A 46 -9.06 2.41 1.13
C LEU A 46 -9.20 3.12 2.49
N SER A 47 -9.21 2.36 3.60
CA SER A 47 -9.29 2.90 4.95
C SER A 47 -8.11 3.79 5.29
N TYR A 48 -6.90 3.39 4.88
CA TYR A 48 -5.69 4.17 5.08
C TYR A 48 -5.71 5.49 4.31
N ALA A 49 -6.24 5.49 3.08
CA ALA A 49 -6.19 6.64 2.19
C ALA A 49 -7.50 7.45 2.09
N LYS A 50 -8.57 7.07 2.80
CA LYS A 50 -9.91 7.68 2.65
C LYS A 50 -9.96 9.19 2.86
N ASP A 51 -9.09 9.72 3.74
CA ASP A 51 -9.06 11.15 4.10
C ASP A 51 -7.99 11.93 3.29
N THR A 52 -7.38 11.30 2.30
CA THR A 52 -6.48 11.96 1.34
C THR A 52 -7.27 12.67 0.25
N SER A 53 -6.62 13.58 -0.47
CA SER A 53 -7.25 14.26 -1.63
C SER A 53 -7.76 13.24 -2.66
N TYR A 54 -6.96 12.22 -2.96
CA TYR A 54 -7.34 11.14 -3.87
C TYR A 54 -8.50 10.30 -3.32
N GLY A 55 -8.45 9.94 -2.04
CA GLY A 55 -9.49 9.14 -1.39
C GLY A 55 -10.85 9.86 -1.33
N ILE A 56 -10.84 11.17 -1.10
CA ILE A 56 -12.06 12.00 -1.10
C ILE A 56 -12.61 12.12 -2.53
N GLU A 57 -11.75 12.41 -3.52
CA GLU A 57 -12.15 12.53 -4.94
C GLU A 57 -12.79 11.24 -5.46
N HIS A 58 -12.26 10.08 -5.04
CA HIS A 58 -12.74 8.76 -5.44
C HIS A 58 -13.69 8.10 -4.43
N LYS A 59 -14.21 8.86 -3.48
CA LYS A 59 -15.24 8.44 -2.53
C LYS A 59 -14.92 7.16 -1.75
N PHE A 60 -13.69 7.02 -1.27
CA PHE A 60 -13.24 5.81 -0.56
C PHE A 60 -14.10 5.48 0.67
N SER A 61 -14.60 6.50 1.38
CA SER A 61 -15.52 6.29 2.50
C SER A 61 -16.82 5.60 2.06
N TYR A 62 -17.42 6.02 0.93
CA TYR A 62 -18.60 5.38 0.36
C TYR A 62 -18.33 3.92 -0.08
N ILE A 63 -17.17 3.66 -0.65
CA ILE A 63 -16.79 2.30 -1.03
C ILE A 63 -16.68 1.41 0.21
N LEU A 64 -16.10 1.92 1.29
CA LEU A 64 -15.93 1.20 2.56
C LEU A 64 -17.25 0.85 3.28
N GLU A 65 -18.35 1.57 3.01
CA GLU A 65 -19.68 1.25 3.54
C GLU A 65 -20.31 -0.02 2.93
N ALA A 66 -19.65 -0.62 1.95
CA ALA A 66 -20.11 -1.86 1.33
C ALA A 66 -20.23 -3.00 2.36
N LYS A 67 -21.36 -3.72 2.32
CA LYS A 67 -21.71 -4.76 3.30
C LYS A 67 -21.04 -6.10 3.03
N ASN A 68 -20.61 -6.34 1.81
CA ASN A 68 -19.95 -7.56 1.36
C ASN A 68 -18.93 -7.26 0.26
N ASP A 69 -18.16 -8.29 -0.12
CA ASP A 69 -17.10 -8.19 -1.13
C ASP A 69 -17.63 -7.84 -2.54
N GLU A 70 -18.76 -8.38 -2.96
CA GLU A 70 -19.35 -8.07 -4.27
C GLU A 70 -19.73 -6.59 -4.38
N GLU A 71 -20.36 -6.06 -3.34
CA GLU A 71 -20.70 -4.64 -3.28
C GLU A 71 -19.47 -3.74 -3.20
N LEU A 72 -18.42 -4.18 -2.47
CA LEU A 72 -17.14 -3.48 -2.36
C LEU A 72 -16.49 -3.32 -3.73
N TYR A 73 -16.33 -4.42 -4.47
CA TYR A 73 -15.71 -4.39 -5.79
C TYR A 73 -16.54 -3.59 -6.79
N ARG A 74 -17.86 -3.76 -6.79
CA ARG A 74 -18.75 -2.99 -7.65
C ARG A 74 -18.64 -1.48 -7.41
N ARG A 75 -18.67 -1.02 -6.16
CA ARG A 75 -18.49 0.38 -5.82
C ARG A 75 -17.10 0.88 -6.21
N TYR A 76 -16.06 0.07 -5.97
CA TYR A 76 -14.71 0.41 -6.34
C TYR A 76 -14.57 0.62 -7.85
N GLU A 77 -15.08 -0.28 -8.68
CA GLU A 77 -15.06 -0.17 -10.14
C GLU A 77 -15.83 1.04 -10.66
N GLN A 78 -16.89 1.45 -9.98
CA GLN A 78 -17.69 2.62 -10.35
C GLN A 78 -16.98 3.94 -10.04
N GLU A 79 -16.28 4.04 -8.91
CA GLU A 79 -15.70 5.29 -8.44
C GLU A 79 -14.20 5.43 -8.80
N VAL A 80 -13.50 4.32 -9.00
CA VAL A 80 -12.07 4.29 -9.30
C VAL A 80 -11.86 3.71 -10.69
N LYS A 81 -11.58 4.59 -11.65
CA LYS A 81 -11.27 4.18 -13.03
C LYS A 81 -9.89 3.50 -13.08
N VAL A 82 -9.69 2.71 -14.11
CA VAL A 82 -8.34 2.22 -14.45
C VAL A 82 -7.48 3.42 -14.82
N ASN A 83 -6.41 3.63 -14.09
CA ASN A 83 -5.50 4.75 -14.23
C ASN A 83 -4.12 4.26 -14.70
N ASP A 84 -3.40 5.11 -15.42
CA ASP A 84 -1.98 4.92 -15.69
C ASP A 84 -1.13 5.90 -14.87
N TYR A 85 0.20 5.86 -15.07
CA TYR A 85 1.11 6.73 -14.31
C TYR A 85 0.82 8.24 -14.53
N ASN A 86 0.40 8.62 -15.72
CA ASN A 86 0.15 10.04 -16.05
C ASN A 86 -1.03 10.60 -15.25
N ASP A 87 -2.01 9.75 -14.92
CA ASP A 87 -3.16 10.16 -14.10
C ASP A 87 -2.75 10.55 -12.69
N PHE A 88 -1.64 9.98 -12.19
CA PHE A 88 -1.09 10.28 -10.87
C PHE A 88 -0.09 11.44 -10.86
N GLU A 89 0.42 11.90 -11.99
CA GLU A 89 1.46 12.93 -12.08
C GLU A 89 1.06 14.20 -11.33
N LYS A 90 -0.19 14.66 -11.50
CA LYS A 90 -0.72 15.85 -10.80
C LYS A 90 -0.66 15.72 -9.27
N TYR A 91 -0.97 14.53 -8.73
CA TYR A 91 -0.94 14.31 -7.27
C TYR A 91 0.49 14.22 -6.75
N ILE A 92 1.38 13.58 -7.52
CA ILE A 92 2.79 13.45 -7.19
C ILE A 92 3.44 14.84 -7.16
N ASP A 93 3.16 15.67 -8.16
CA ASP A 93 3.71 17.03 -8.25
C ASP A 93 3.23 17.92 -7.10
N ILE A 94 1.95 17.91 -6.80
CA ILE A 94 1.41 18.68 -5.65
C ILE A 94 2.09 18.21 -4.34
N SER A 95 2.29 16.92 -4.18
CA SER A 95 2.95 16.34 -3.03
C SER A 95 4.43 16.72 -2.94
N LYS A 96 5.16 16.71 -4.07
CA LYS A 96 6.56 17.19 -4.16
C LYS A 96 6.69 18.68 -3.76
N HIS A 97 5.68 19.48 -4.06
CA HIS A 97 5.64 20.90 -3.68
C HIS A 97 5.16 21.14 -2.24
N GLY A 98 5.05 20.09 -1.44
CA GLY A 98 4.85 20.17 0.00
C GLY A 98 3.42 19.97 0.49
N ALA A 99 2.45 19.69 -0.39
CA ALA A 99 1.11 19.31 0.03
C ALA A 99 1.13 18.00 0.83
N THR A 100 0.26 17.93 1.82
CA THR A 100 0.08 16.74 2.68
C THR A 100 -1.23 16.04 2.35
N ASN A 101 -1.35 14.77 2.74
CA ASN A 101 -2.58 14.00 2.56
C ASN A 101 -3.07 13.97 1.11
N VAL A 102 -2.17 13.82 0.14
CA VAL A 102 -2.51 13.79 -1.28
C VAL A 102 -2.89 12.37 -1.73
N LEU A 103 -1.94 11.46 -1.78
CA LEU A 103 -2.15 10.03 -2.09
C LEU A 103 -2.08 9.15 -0.85
N ILE A 104 -1.29 9.57 0.14
CA ILE A 104 -1.12 8.91 1.43
C ILE A 104 -1.33 9.92 2.55
N PRO A 105 -1.71 9.49 3.76
CA PRO A 105 -1.77 10.36 4.93
C PRO A 105 -0.39 10.98 5.24
N GLY A 106 -0.38 12.25 5.56
CA GLY A 106 0.84 12.99 5.86
C GLY A 106 1.65 13.38 4.63
N LYS A 107 2.97 13.36 4.76
CA LYS A 107 3.93 13.63 3.68
C LYS A 107 4.68 12.36 3.32
N PRO A 108 4.94 12.10 2.02
CA PRO A 108 5.90 11.07 1.64
C PRO A 108 7.27 11.34 2.25
N VAL A 109 7.89 10.29 2.78
CA VAL A 109 9.24 10.39 3.37
C VAL A 109 10.31 10.40 2.29
N LEU A 110 10.04 9.73 1.16
CA LEU A 110 11.01 9.55 0.07
C LEU A 110 10.27 9.41 -1.26
N TYR A 111 10.83 10.00 -2.31
CA TYR A 111 10.44 9.76 -3.70
C TYR A 111 11.55 8.98 -4.39
N ILE A 112 11.19 7.85 -4.98
CA ILE A 112 12.13 6.99 -5.71
C ILE A 112 11.78 7.08 -7.20
N THR A 113 12.78 7.41 -8.01
CA THR A 113 12.66 7.35 -9.48
C THR A 113 13.06 5.97 -9.96
N THR A 114 12.27 5.40 -10.86
CA THR A 114 12.60 4.15 -11.52
C THR A 114 13.25 4.44 -12.87
N SER A 115 14.11 3.53 -13.35
CA SER A 115 14.74 3.60 -14.69
C SER A 115 13.76 3.21 -15.81
N GLY A 116 12.47 3.40 -15.61
CA GLY A 116 11.41 3.00 -16.54
C GLY A 116 11.51 3.67 -17.90
N THR A 117 11.08 2.97 -18.94
CA THR A 117 11.12 3.37 -20.36
C THR A 117 10.07 4.42 -20.74
N LYS A 118 9.19 4.80 -19.82
CA LYS A 118 8.16 5.83 -20.06
C LYS A 118 8.23 6.89 -18.96
N GLY A 119 8.64 8.07 -19.32
CA GLY A 119 8.65 9.25 -18.47
C GLY A 119 10.04 9.85 -18.29
N LYS A 120 10.10 11.18 -18.15
CA LYS A 120 11.31 11.86 -17.66
C LYS A 120 11.49 11.50 -16.19
N PRO A 121 12.74 11.27 -15.75
CA PRO A 121 13.03 11.02 -14.34
C PRO A 121 12.66 12.20 -13.46
#